data_769a08a1da9873da2e925f8edfbe49b1
#
_entry.id   769a08a1da9873da2e925f8edfbe49b1
#
_cell.length_a   1.000
_cell.length_b   1.000
_cell.length_c   1.000
_cell.angle_alpha   90.00
_cell.angle_beta   90.00
_cell.angle_gamma   90.00
#
_symmetry.space_group_name_H-M   'P 1'
#
loop_
_entity.id
_entity.type
_entity.pdbx_description
1 polymer ?
#
loop_
_entity_poly.entity_id
_entity_poly.type
_entity_poly.pdbx_seq_one_letter_code
_entity_poly.pdbx_strand_id
1 'polypeptide(L)'
;MVLLAFEGGFSFHNGKMARLLFITGTDTGVGKTVLTALLVRFLRGRGMNAAALKPVCSGGRGDAREFFAAIDGALALDEINPWHFRAPVAPLLAARRERKHIHLPEVLAHVRAVLKKFDVLLVEGAGGLLSPLGENFDSGDLIAALGAAPLIVAPNRLGAVNHVLLTLEALPRSAAARARVVMMSPPKRDAATVTNAKLLAGFFDPGRIFELPWLGETFSAGESLKNPRVRRTLGALARP
;
A
#
# COMPACT_ATOMS: atom_id res chain seq x y z
N MET A 1 -27.62 11.33 -25.12
CA MET A 1 -27.28 10.34 -24.10
C MET A 1 -26.00 9.63 -24.58
N VAL A 2 -24.83 10.22 -24.28
CA VAL A 2 -23.52 9.70 -24.69
C VAL A 2 -22.98 8.89 -23.52
N LEU A 3 -22.93 7.57 -23.68
CA LEU A 3 -22.20 6.68 -22.79
C LEU A 3 -20.70 7.00 -22.94
N LEU A 4 -20.12 7.72 -21.98
CA LEU A 4 -18.68 7.75 -21.79
C LEU A 4 -18.28 6.40 -21.16
N ALA A 5 -17.76 5.50 -22.00
CA ALA A 5 -17.09 4.30 -21.55
C ALA A 5 -15.87 4.72 -20.70
N PHE A 6 -15.95 4.48 -19.39
CA PHE A 6 -14.78 4.54 -18.50
C PHE A 6 -13.89 3.35 -18.86
N GLU A 7 -12.95 3.56 -19.75
CA GLU A 7 -11.83 2.64 -19.92
C GLU A 7 -10.98 2.70 -18.67
N GLY A 8 -11.14 1.71 -17.78
CA GLY A 8 -10.27 1.50 -16.64
C GLY A 8 -8.83 1.41 -17.14
N GLY A 9 -7.95 2.26 -16.56
CA GLY A 9 -6.58 2.46 -17.04
C GLY A 9 -5.70 1.21 -16.88
N PHE A 10 -5.82 0.28 -17.81
CA PHE A 10 -4.87 -0.81 -17.97
C PHE A 10 -3.68 -0.30 -18.77
N SER A 11 -2.49 -0.38 -18.21
CA SER A 11 -1.25 -0.14 -18.93
C SER A 11 -0.65 -1.48 -19.35
N PHE A 12 -0.26 -1.63 -20.61
CA PHE A 12 0.46 -2.81 -21.10
C PHE A 12 1.96 -2.52 -21.05
N HIS A 13 2.71 -3.39 -20.38
CA HIS A 13 4.16 -3.41 -20.44
C HIS A 13 4.59 -4.75 -21.06
N ASN A 14 5.39 -4.72 -22.13
CA ASN A 14 5.80 -5.92 -22.89
C ASN A 14 4.64 -6.87 -23.27
N GLY A 15 3.49 -6.32 -23.66
CA GLY A 15 2.31 -7.11 -24.05
C GLY A 15 1.56 -7.76 -22.88
N LYS A 16 1.96 -7.51 -21.63
CA LYS A 16 1.29 -7.96 -20.40
C LYS A 16 0.63 -6.80 -19.70
N MET A 17 -0.49 -7.08 -19.04
CA MET A 17 -1.20 -6.11 -18.21
C MET A 17 -0.39 -5.84 -16.94
N ALA A 18 0.06 -4.58 -16.77
CA ALA A 18 0.76 -4.16 -15.55
C ALA A 18 -0.19 -4.21 -14.34
N ARG A 19 0.30 -4.74 -13.22
CA ARG A 19 -0.48 -4.84 -11.98
C ARG A 19 -0.20 -3.65 -11.08
N LEU A 20 -1.27 -3.03 -10.60
CA LEU A 20 -1.20 -1.92 -9.65
C LEU A 20 -1.81 -2.34 -8.31
N LEU A 21 -0.97 -2.39 -7.28
CA LEU A 21 -1.38 -2.65 -5.89
C LEU A 21 -1.30 -1.34 -5.11
N PHE A 22 -2.33 -1.05 -4.32
CA PHE A 22 -2.30 0.13 -3.45
C PHE A 22 -2.25 -0.31 -1.98
N ILE A 23 -1.19 0.06 -1.28
CA ILE A 23 -1.01 -0.25 0.13
C ILE A 23 -1.58 0.90 0.95
N THR A 24 -2.74 0.64 1.56
CA THR A 24 -3.35 1.52 2.56
C THR A 24 -3.29 0.87 3.94
N GLY A 25 -3.70 1.57 4.96
CA GLY A 25 -3.73 1.05 6.32
C GLY A 25 -4.95 1.49 7.09
N THR A 26 -5.22 0.80 8.17
CA THR A 26 -6.25 1.22 9.12
C THR A 26 -5.84 2.46 9.92
N ASP A 27 -4.52 2.79 9.92
CA ASP A 27 -3.96 3.94 10.62
C ASP A 27 -2.52 4.25 10.17
N THR A 28 -1.89 5.25 10.79
CA THR A 28 -0.45 5.53 10.69
C THR A 28 0.33 4.51 11.54
N GLY A 29 1.55 4.15 11.11
CA GLY A 29 2.43 3.25 11.88
C GLY A 29 2.01 1.78 11.92
N VAL A 30 1.03 1.36 11.12
CA VAL A 30 0.50 -0.03 11.12
C VAL A 30 1.36 -1.03 10.34
N GLY A 31 2.50 -0.60 9.76
CA GLY A 31 3.42 -1.48 9.03
C GLY A 31 3.29 -1.45 7.50
N LYS A 32 2.65 -0.40 6.93
CA LYS A 32 2.54 -0.24 5.47
C LYS A 32 3.90 -0.33 4.78
N THR A 33 4.84 0.49 5.20
CA THR A 33 6.19 0.59 4.61
C THR A 33 6.95 -0.73 4.69
N VAL A 34 6.82 -1.43 5.80
CA VAL A 34 7.40 -2.77 6.01
C VAL A 34 6.84 -3.76 5.00
N LEU A 35 5.50 -3.82 4.84
CA LEU A 35 4.86 -4.70 3.87
C LEU A 35 5.27 -4.33 2.43
N THR A 36 5.27 -3.04 2.09
CA THR A 36 5.62 -2.55 0.76
C THR A 36 7.04 -2.93 0.37
N ALA A 37 8.02 -2.65 1.25
CA ALA A 37 9.43 -2.98 1.02
C ALA A 37 9.65 -4.50 0.90
N LEU A 38 9.02 -5.30 1.76
CA LEU A 38 9.08 -6.76 1.69
C LEU A 38 8.50 -7.29 0.39
N LEU A 39 7.32 -6.84 0.02
CA LEU A 39 6.60 -7.35 -1.15
C LEU A 39 7.32 -6.99 -2.44
N VAL A 40 7.77 -5.74 -2.59
CA VAL A 40 8.52 -5.34 -3.81
C VAL A 40 9.84 -6.10 -3.92
N ARG A 41 10.60 -6.25 -2.83
CA ARG A 41 11.85 -7.00 -2.85
C ARG A 41 11.63 -8.49 -3.13
N PHE A 42 10.56 -9.08 -2.57
CA PHE A 42 10.16 -10.46 -2.86
C PHE A 42 9.82 -10.66 -4.35
N LEU A 43 9.05 -9.75 -4.95
CA LEU A 43 8.68 -9.81 -6.37
C LEU A 43 9.93 -9.70 -7.27
N ARG A 44 10.82 -8.75 -6.99
CA ARG A 44 12.09 -8.59 -7.70
C ARG A 44 12.98 -9.83 -7.58
N GLY A 45 13.09 -10.42 -6.38
CA GLY A 45 13.81 -11.66 -6.15
C GLY A 45 13.26 -12.88 -6.89
N ARG A 46 12.04 -12.76 -7.45
CA ARG A 46 11.42 -13.74 -8.36
C ARG A 46 11.53 -13.37 -9.84
N GLY A 47 12.36 -12.39 -10.17
CA GLY A 47 12.60 -11.95 -11.55
C GLY A 47 11.50 -11.04 -12.11
N MET A 48 10.57 -10.54 -11.28
CA MET A 48 9.53 -9.61 -11.75
C MET A 48 10.09 -8.18 -11.80
N ASN A 49 9.79 -7.45 -12.87
CA ASN A 49 10.08 -6.03 -12.97
C ASN A 49 9.09 -5.25 -12.11
N ALA A 50 9.42 -5.05 -10.82
CA ALA A 50 8.55 -4.44 -9.82
C ALA A 50 9.19 -3.20 -9.18
N ALA A 51 8.35 -2.20 -8.85
CA ALA A 51 8.76 -1.01 -8.11
C ALA A 51 7.74 -0.62 -7.05
N ALA A 52 8.13 0.31 -6.17
CA ALA A 52 7.27 0.88 -5.14
C ALA A 52 7.34 2.41 -5.15
N LEU A 53 6.22 3.06 -4.94
CA LEU A 53 6.08 4.50 -4.81
C LEU A 53 5.47 4.87 -3.45
N LYS A 54 5.91 6.00 -2.93
CA LYS A 54 5.28 6.78 -1.86
C LYS A 54 5.00 8.18 -2.41
N PRO A 55 3.99 8.36 -3.27
CA PRO A 55 3.85 9.63 -4.00
C PRO A 55 3.84 10.83 -3.07
N VAL A 56 3.09 10.74 -1.98
CA VAL A 56 2.90 11.82 -1.01
C VAL A 56 3.35 11.36 0.37
N CYS A 57 4.16 12.16 1.06
CA CYS A 57 4.50 11.94 2.48
C CYS A 57 4.73 13.25 3.23
N SER A 58 4.71 13.16 4.55
CA SER A 58 5.02 14.23 5.51
C SER A 58 5.83 13.68 6.68
N GLY A 59 6.58 14.54 7.37
CA GLY A 59 7.45 14.13 8.48
C GLY A 59 8.76 13.48 8.05
N GLY A 60 9.17 13.63 6.78
CA GLY A 60 10.41 13.10 6.25
C GLY A 60 10.21 12.07 5.13
N ARG A 61 11.32 11.51 4.63
CA ARG A 61 11.35 10.59 3.46
C ARG A 61 11.82 9.19 3.83
N GLY A 62 11.64 8.77 5.09
CA GLY A 62 12.07 7.44 5.56
C GLY A 62 11.50 6.32 4.70
N ASP A 63 10.19 6.30 4.50
CA ASP A 63 9.48 5.30 3.68
C ASP A 63 10.04 5.22 2.25
N ALA A 64 10.27 6.37 1.62
CA ALA A 64 10.80 6.41 0.26
C ALA A 64 12.25 5.89 0.15
N ARG A 65 13.07 6.11 1.18
CA ARG A 65 14.43 5.56 1.25
C ARG A 65 14.42 4.04 1.40
N GLU A 66 13.48 3.51 2.19
CA GLU A 66 13.27 2.05 2.29
C GLU A 66 12.88 1.46 0.93
N PHE A 67 12.02 2.14 0.18
CA PHE A 67 11.64 1.68 -1.16
C PHE A 67 12.81 1.79 -2.14
N PHE A 68 13.57 2.89 -2.11
CA PHE A 68 14.77 3.04 -2.92
C PHE A 68 15.75 1.87 -2.71
N ALA A 69 16.00 1.51 -1.46
CA ALA A 69 16.84 0.35 -1.11
C ALA A 69 16.20 -0.98 -1.55
N ALA A 70 14.88 -1.14 -1.37
CA ALA A 70 14.18 -2.38 -1.71
C ALA A 70 14.11 -2.66 -3.22
N ILE A 71 14.21 -1.61 -4.05
CA ILE A 71 14.22 -1.72 -5.52
C ILE A 71 15.62 -1.55 -6.13
N ASP A 72 16.67 -1.57 -5.31
CA ASP A 72 18.08 -1.44 -5.72
C ASP A 72 18.32 -0.19 -6.59
N GLY A 73 17.68 0.93 -6.26
CA GLY A 73 17.82 2.22 -6.97
C GLY A 73 17.22 2.26 -8.38
N ALA A 74 16.28 1.36 -8.72
CA ALA A 74 15.66 1.32 -10.05
C ALA A 74 14.84 2.58 -10.42
N LEU A 75 14.52 3.41 -9.44
CA LEU A 75 13.92 4.75 -9.59
C LEU A 75 14.69 5.74 -8.72
N ALA A 76 14.79 6.99 -9.16
CA ALA A 76 15.32 8.07 -8.32
C ALA A 76 14.40 8.32 -7.12
N LEU A 77 14.97 8.83 -6.02
CA LEU A 77 14.19 9.11 -4.80
C LEU A 77 13.04 10.10 -5.05
N ASP A 78 13.23 11.05 -5.96
CA ASP A 78 12.20 12.03 -6.33
C ASP A 78 11.14 11.43 -7.27
N GLU A 79 11.44 10.37 -8.01
CA GLU A 79 10.43 9.59 -8.71
C GLU A 79 9.60 8.73 -7.75
N ILE A 80 10.23 8.19 -6.70
CA ILE A 80 9.52 7.43 -5.66
C ILE A 80 8.60 8.33 -4.85
N ASN A 81 9.07 9.55 -4.52
CA ASN A 81 8.39 10.46 -3.59
C ASN A 81 8.49 11.92 -4.03
N PRO A 82 7.73 12.32 -5.05
CA PRO A 82 7.75 13.69 -5.57
C PRO A 82 7.15 14.73 -4.60
N TRP A 83 6.08 14.39 -3.88
CA TRP A 83 5.46 15.30 -2.91
C TRP A 83 5.83 14.92 -1.48
N HIS A 84 6.87 15.57 -0.95
CA HIS A 84 7.34 15.34 0.41
C HIS A 84 7.46 16.66 1.17
N PHE A 85 7.06 16.62 2.46
CA PHE A 85 6.96 17.77 3.34
C PHE A 85 7.65 17.51 4.68
N ARG A 86 8.13 18.57 5.33
CA ARG A 86 8.91 18.46 6.58
C ARG A 86 8.04 18.21 7.81
N ALA A 87 6.88 18.89 7.88
CA ALA A 87 6.03 18.82 9.06
C ALA A 87 5.39 17.43 9.24
N PRO A 88 5.48 16.79 10.44
CA PRO A 88 4.87 15.48 10.72
C PRO A 88 3.38 15.61 11.05
N VAL A 89 2.60 16.07 10.10
CA VAL A 89 1.14 16.23 10.16
C VAL A 89 0.53 15.64 8.88
N ALA A 90 -0.80 15.61 8.76
CA ALA A 90 -1.44 15.15 7.52
C ALA A 90 -0.85 15.86 6.28
N PRO A 91 -0.60 15.14 5.17
CA PRO A 91 0.10 15.69 4.00
C PRO A 91 -0.52 16.99 3.47
N LEU A 92 -1.85 17.08 3.39
CA LEU A 92 -2.55 18.29 3.02
C LEU A 92 -2.15 19.50 3.88
N LEU A 93 -2.13 19.34 5.20
CA LEU A 93 -1.74 20.41 6.12
C LEU A 93 -0.24 20.73 6.00
N ALA A 94 0.60 19.72 5.82
CA ALA A 94 2.04 19.90 5.63
C ALA A 94 2.34 20.69 4.34
N ALA A 95 1.66 20.37 3.24
CA ALA A 95 1.76 21.08 1.96
C ALA A 95 1.35 22.56 2.11
N ARG A 96 0.20 22.83 2.73
CA ARG A 96 -0.30 24.19 2.96
C ARG A 96 0.64 25.03 3.81
N ARG A 97 1.28 24.43 4.85
CA ARG A 97 2.32 25.10 5.65
C ARG A 97 3.55 25.50 4.83
N GLU A 98 3.85 24.73 3.79
CA GLU A 98 4.94 25.02 2.84
C GLU A 98 4.45 25.83 1.62
N ARG A 99 3.22 26.35 1.64
CA ARG A 99 2.57 27.10 0.53
C ARG A 99 2.58 26.32 -0.78
N LYS A 100 2.41 24.99 -0.69
CA LYS A 100 2.31 24.07 -1.81
C LYS A 100 0.93 23.43 -1.83
N HIS A 101 0.51 23.01 -3.01
CA HIS A 101 -0.75 22.29 -3.24
C HIS A 101 -0.43 20.94 -3.88
N ILE A 102 -1.26 19.96 -3.60
CA ILE A 102 -1.19 18.64 -4.21
C ILE A 102 -2.54 18.38 -4.84
N HIS A 103 -2.57 18.15 -6.15
CA HIS A 103 -3.81 17.89 -6.87
C HIS A 103 -3.85 16.44 -7.36
N LEU A 104 -5.02 15.81 -7.24
CA LEU A 104 -5.22 14.42 -7.64
C LEU A 104 -4.76 14.12 -9.09
N PRO A 105 -5.06 14.95 -10.12
CA PRO A 105 -4.61 14.68 -11.49
C PRO A 105 -3.10 14.58 -11.65
N GLU A 106 -2.33 15.37 -10.90
CA GLU A 106 -0.86 15.35 -10.95
C GLU A 106 -0.32 14.04 -10.38
N VAL A 107 -0.87 13.60 -9.23
CA VAL A 107 -0.49 12.33 -8.60
C VAL A 107 -0.84 11.15 -9.50
N LEU A 108 -2.02 11.16 -10.12
CA LEU A 108 -2.45 10.14 -11.07
C LEU A 108 -1.53 10.08 -12.30
N ALA A 109 -1.19 11.24 -12.88
CA ALA A 109 -0.31 11.32 -14.03
C ALA A 109 1.08 10.73 -13.71
N HIS A 110 1.64 11.07 -12.55
CA HIS A 110 2.92 10.54 -12.08
C HIS A 110 2.88 9.01 -11.90
N VAL A 111 1.90 8.49 -11.15
CA VAL A 111 1.76 7.05 -10.91
C VAL A 111 1.60 6.29 -12.22
N ARG A 112 0.76 6.80 -13.15
CA ARG A 112 0.55 6.18 -14.47
C ARG A 112 1.80 6.22 -15.34
N ALA A 113 2.60 7.28 -15.28
CA ALA A 113 3.86 7.37 -16.00
C ALA A 113 4.88 6.33 -15.51
N VAL A 114 4.98 6.14 -14.19
CA VAL A 114 5.87 5.14 -13.61
C VAL A 114 5.34 3.71 -13.89
N LEU A 115 4.03 3.49 -13.80
CA LEU A 115 3.43 2.17 -14.07
C LEU A 115 3.80 1.61 -15.44
N LYS A 116 3.97 2.47 -16.45
CA LYS A 116 4.39 2.06 -17.81
C LYS A 116 5.79 1.43 -17.87
N LYS A 117 6.60 1.60 -16.83
CA LYS A 117 7.99 1.10 -16.78
C LYS A 117 8.11 -0.28 -16.09
N PHE A 118 7.03 -0.77 -15.44
CA PHE A 118 7.08 -1.94 -14.57
C PHE A 118 5.90 -2.90 -14.82
N ASP A 119 6.13 -4.20 -14.56
CA ASP A 119 5.08 -5.22 -14.60
C ASP A 119 4.18 -5.16 -13.35
N VAL A 120 4.77 -4.77 -12.21
CA VAL A 120 4.06 -4.60 -10.93
C VAL A 120 4.50 -3.30 -10.28
N LEU A 121 3.53 -2.45 -9.97
CA LEU A 121 3.76 -1.22 -9.20
C LEU A 121 2.98 -1.27 -7.88
N LEU A 122 3.70 -1.05 -6.78
CA LEU A 122 3.14 -0.87 -5.45
C LEU A 122 3.07 0.63 -5.17
N VAL A 123 1.90 1.14 -4.80
CA VAL A 123 1.73 2.55 -4.39
C VAL A 123 1.30 2.57 -2.94
N GLU A 124 2.05 3.25 -2.09
CA GLU A 124 1.72 3.38 -0.68
C GLU A 124 1.12 4.74 -0.37
N GLY A 125 -0.05 4.74 0.28
CA GLY A 125 -0.69 5.92 0.83
C GLY A 125 -0.01 6.45 2.10
N ALA A 126 -0.42 7.60 2.59
CA ALA A 126 0.02 8.16 3.86
C ALA A 126 -1.13 8.18 4.87
N GLY A 127 -0.85 7.75 6.10
CA GLY A 127 -1.87 7.59 7.13
C GLY A 127 -2.83 6.43 6.88
N GLY A 128 -4.08 6.57 7.33
CA GLY A 128 -5.18 5.66 7.04
C GLY A 128 -5.84 5.96 5.68
N LEU A 129 -6.88 5.19 5.32
CA LEU A 129 -7.56 5.29 4.03
C LEU A 129 -8.08 6.70 3.72
N LEU A 130 -8.75 7.33 4.69
CA LEU A 130 -9.37 8.65 4.55
C LEU A 130 -8.47 9.81 5.00
N SER A 131 -7.16 9.56 5.19
CA SER A 131 -6.23 10.65 5.52
C SER A 131 -6.11 11.62 4.35
N PRO A 132 -6.31 12.95 4.55
CA PRO A 132 -6.20 13.94 3.48
C PRO A 132 -4.78 14.00 2.89
N LEU A 133 -4.64 13.58 1.65
CA LEU A 133 -3.35 13.58 0.93
C LEU A 133 -3.07 14.90 0.24
N GLY A 134 -4.09 15.53 -0.29
CA GLY A 134 -4.00 16.79 -1.01
C GLY A 134 -5.35 17.49 -1.08
N GLU A 135 -5.50 18.43 -2.02
CA GLU A 135 -6.71 19.21 -2.14
C GLU A 135 -7.88 18.33 -2.61
N ASN A 136 -8.83 18.12 -1.70
CA ASN A 136 -10.07 17.36 -1.90
C ASN A 136 -9.88 15.90 -2.33
N PHE A 137 -8.81 15.22 -1.88
CA PHE A 137 -8.65 13.79 -2.12
C PHE A 137 -7.88 13.08 -1.01
N ASP A 138 -8.12 11.79 -0.90
CA ASP A 138 -7.47 10.84 0.01
C ASP A 138 -6.95 9.57 -0.72
N SER A 139 -6.58 8.53 0.04
CA SER A 139 -6.13 7.27 -0.55
C SER A 139 -7.26 6.51 -1.24
N GLY A 140 -8.50 6.63 -0.79
CA GLY A 140 -9.67 6.01 -1.42
C GLY A 140 -9.92 6.54 -2.82
N ASP A 141 -9.79 7.87 -3.01
CA ASP A 141 -9.91 8.53 -4.31
C ASP A 141 -8.81 8.07 -5.27
N LEU A 142 -7.56 7.96 -4.78
CA LEU A 142 -6.45 7.44 -5.57
C LEU A 142 -6.68 5.99 -5.99
N ILE A 143 -7.13 5.12 -5.07
CA ILE A 143 -7.45 3.72 -5.35
C ILE A 143 -8.51 3.63 -6.44
N ALA A 144 -9.60 4.40 -6.32
CA ALA A 144 -10.68 4.44 -7.29
C ALA A 144 -10.20 4.90 -8.67
N ALA A 145 -9.53 6.05 -8.73
CA ALA A 145 -9.10 6.68 -9.98
C ALA A 145 -7.98 5.90 -10.71
N LEU A 146 -7.17 5.15 -9.97
CA LEU A 146 -6.14 4.27 -10.51
C LEU A 146 -6.67 2.88 -10.88
N GLY A 147 -7.86 2.49 -10.43
CA GLY A 147 -8.34 1.11 -10.54
C GLY A 147 -7.45 0.11 -9.81
N ALA A 148 -6.75 0.53 -8.75
CA ALA A 148 -5.79 -0.29 -8.04
C ALA A 148 -6.46 -1.37 -7.16
N ALA A 149 -5.78 -2.49 -6.92
CA ALA A 149 -6.22 -3.50 -5.95
C ALA A 149 -5.65 -3.13 -4.56
N PRO A 150 -6.50 -2.86 -3.54
CA PRO A 150 -6.01 -2.44 -2.23
C PRO A 150 -5.48 -3.60 -1.40
N LEU A 151 -4.35 -3.35 -0.72
CA LEU A 151 -3.85 -4.14 0.41
C LEU A 151 -4.04 -3.30 1.68
N ILE A 152 -4.96 -3.73 2.55
CA ILE A 152 -5.25 -3.07 3.82
C ILE A 152 -4.33 -3.63 4.89
N VAL A 153 -3.45 -2.81 5.43
CA VAL A 153 -2.53 -3.20 6.51
C VAL A 153 -3.13 -2.81 7.84
N ALA A 154 -3.20 -3.76 8.76
CA ALA A 154 -3.71 -3.57 10.12
C ALA A 154 -2.77 -4.21 11.15
N PRO A 155 -2.55 -3.58 12.32
CA PRO A 155 -1.85 -4.23 13.42
C PRO A 155 -2.75 -5.32 14.00
N ASN A 156 -2.23 -6.54 14.19
CA ASN A 156 -3.01 -7.64 14.77
C ASN A 156 -3.09 -7.49 16.29
N ARG A 157 -4.09 -6.77 16.77
CA ARG A 157 -4.35 -6.49 18.18
C ARG A 157 -5.85 -6.34 18.46
N LEU A 158 -6.25 -6.19 19.72
CA LEU A 158 -7.64 -5.87 20.07
C LEU A 158 -8.11 -4.60 19.34
N GLY A 159 -9.31 -4.64 18.77
CA GLY A 159 -9.90 -3.57 17.96
C GLY A 159 -9.55 -3.63 16.46
N ALA A 160 -8.59 -4.46 16.04
CA ALA A 160 -8.17 -4.53 14.64
C ALA A 160 -9.32 -4.91 13.70
N VAL A 161 -10.19 -5.84 14.08
CA VAL A 161 -11.34 -6.28 13.27
C VAL A 161 -12.27 -5.10 12.97
N ASN A 162 -12.62 -4.30 13.99
CA ASN A 162 -13.43 -3.09 13.79
C ASN A 162 -12.77 -2.12 12.81
N HIS A 163 -11.48 -1.82 12.97
CA HIS A 163 -10.77 -0.90 12.10
C HIS A 163 -10.67 -1.41 10.65
N VAL A 164 -10.49 -2.71 10.46
CA VAL A 164 -10.49 -3.33 9.12
C VAL A 164 -11.87 -3.22 8.48
N LEU A 165 -12.94 -3.53 9.20
CA LEU A 165 -14.30 -3.46 8.67
C LEU A 165 -14.69 -2.02 8.31
N LEU A 166 -14.37 -1.03 9.15
CA LEU A 166 -14.56 0.39 8.83
C LEU A 166 -13.77 0.82 7.58
N THR A 167 -12.54 0.32 7.42
CA THR A 167 -11.72 0.61 6.25
C THR A 167 -12.31 -0.03 4.98
N LEU A 168 -12.79 -1.26 5.07
CA LEU A 168 -13.47 -1.95 3.97
C LEU A 168 -14.75 -1.24 3.55
N GLU A 169 -15.55 -0.80 4.51
CA GLU A 169 -16.81 -0.07 4.27
C GLU A 169 -16.57 1.28 3.59
N ALA A 170 -15.48 1.97 3.95
CA ALA A 170 -15.10 3.26 3.37
C ALA A 170 -14.49 3.14 1.97
N LEU A 171 -14.07 1.94 1.53
CA LEU A 171 -13.55 1.75 0.18
C LEU A 171 -14.67 1.84 -0.87
N PRO A 172 -14.38 2.38 -2.08
CA PRO A 172 -15.26 2.23 -3.22
C PRO A 172 -15.59 0.74 -3.47
N ARG A 173 -16.85 0.41 -3.73
CA ARG A 173 -17.33 -0.99 -3.86
C ARG A 173 -16.48 -1.85 -4.81
N SER A 174 -16.08 -1.30 -5.96
CA SER A 174 -15.24 -2.00 -6.93
C SER A 174 -13.83 -2.29 -6.40
N ALA A 175 -13.30 -1.45 -5.53
CA ALA A 175 -12.02 -1.64 -4.86
C ALA A 175 -12.15 -2.63 -3.69
N ALA A 176 -13.19 -2.51 -2.86
CA ALA A 176 -13.47 -3.44 -1.76
C ALA A 176 -13.59 -4.90 -2.25
N ALA A 177 -14.23 -5.11 -3.42
CA ALA A 177 -14.34 -6.43 -4.03
C ALA A 177 -12.98 -7.08 -4.38
N ARG A 178 -11.91 -6.29 -4.48
CA ARG A 178 -10.53 -6.76 -4.78
C ARG A 178 -9.58 -6.59 -3.59
N ALA A 179 -10.07 -6.05 -2.49
CA ALA A 179 -9.26 -5.78 -1.30
C ALA A 179 -8.72 -7.08 -0.70
N ARG A 180 -7.52 -7.00 -0.13
CA ARG A 180 -6.89 -8.02 0.70
C ARG A 180 -6.45 -7.38 2.00
N VAL A 181 -6.53 -8.12 3.10
CA VAL A 181 -6.15 -7.65 4.43
C VAL A 181 -4.88 -8.34 4.88
N VAL A 182 -3.93 -7.56 5.36
CA VAL A 182 -2.67 -8.05 5.91
C VAL A 182 -2.57 -7.65 7.38
N MET A 183 -2.69 -8.61 8.26
CA MET A 183 -2.58 -8.40 9.70
C MET A 183 -1.13 -8.56 10.13
N MET A 184 -0.55 -7.49 10.67
CA MET A 184 0.84 -7.46 11.15
C MET A 184 0.89 -7.99 12.58
N SER A 185 1.52 -9.14 12.80
CA SER A 185 1.59 -9.76 14.12
C SER A 185 2.53 -8.99 15.06
N PRO A 186 2.16 -8.83 16.35
CA PRO A 186 3.05 -8.24 17.35
C PRO A 186 4.12 -9.26 17.81
N PRO A 187 5.16 -8.80 18.54
CA PRO A 187 6.19 -9.68 19.09
C PRO A 187 5.62 -10.76 20.04
N LYS A 188 4.63 -10.39 20.84
CA LYS A 188 3.95 -11.30 21.76
C LYS A 188 2.47 -11.44 21.36
N ARG A 189 2.06 -12.67 21.09
CA ARG A 189 0.67 -12.99 20.76
C ARG A 189 -0.19 -13.04 22.02
N ASP A 190 -1.40 -12.52 21.93
CA ASP A 190 -2.44 -12.56 22.95
C ASP A 190 -3.72 -13.23 22.38
N ALA A 191 -4.79 -13.27 23.17
CA ALA A 191 -6.06 -13.84 22.75
C ALA A 191 -6.63 -13.16 21.50
N ALA A 192 -6.50 -11.84 21.37
CA ALA A 192 -6.98 -11.10 20.22
C ALA A 192 -6.18 -11.48 18.96
N THR A 193 -4.86 -11.51 19.04
CA THR A 193 -4.00 -11.85 17.88
C THR A 193 -4.25 -13.27 17.36
N VAL A 194 -4.63 -14.20 18.23
CA VAL A 194 -4.93 -15.60 17.84
C VAL A 194 -6.28 -15.72 17.16
N THR A 195 -7.25 -14.87 17.52
CA THR A 195 -8.65 -15.02 17.11
C THR A 195 -9.09 -14.04 16.03
N ASN A 196 -8.41 -12.90 15.86
CA ASN A 196 -8.84 -11.81 14.97
C ASN A 196 -9.04 -12.26 13.52
N ALA A 197 -8.11 -13.03 12.95
CA ALA A 197 -8.24 -13.49 11.56
C ALA A 197 -9.47 -14.39 11.37
N LYS A 198 -9.74 -15.30 12.34
CA LYS A 198 -10.92 -16.16 12.35
C LYS A 198 -12.20 -15.34 12.52
N LEU A 199 -12.19 -14.33 13.40
CA LEU A 199 -13.34 -13.46 13.61
C LEU A 199 -13.62 -12.63 12.34
N LEU A 200 -12.58 -12.05 11.73
CA LEU A 200 -12.71 -11.28 10.49
C LEU A 200 -13.25 -12.15 9.34
N ALA A 201 -12.88 -13.44 9.29
CA ALA A 201 -13.37 -14.38 8.28
C ALA A 201 -14.89 -14.64 8.33
N GLY A 202 -15.57 -14.25 9.41
CA GLY A 202 -17.04 -14.23 9.49
C GLY A 202 -17.69 -13.07 8.74
N PHE A 203 -16.93 -12.06 8.33
CA PHE A 203 -17.41 -10.84 7.69
C PHE A 203 -16.74 -10.55 6.34
N PHE A 204 -15.61 -11.19 6.07
CA PHE A 204 -14.79 -10.96 4.88
C PHE A 204 -14.24 -12.29 4.36
N ASP A 205 -13.98 -12.37 3.04
CA ASP A 205 -13.46 -13.59 2.39
C ASP A 205 -12.18 -14.10 3.07
N PRO A 206 -12.20 -15.30 3.66
CA PRO A 206 -11.03 -15.87 4.35
C PRO A 206 -9.79 -16.01 3.45
N GLY A 207 -9.98 -16.25 2.15
CA GLY A 207 -8.90 -16.35 1.16
C GLY A 207 -8.15 -15.04 0.91
N ARG A 208 -8.68 -13.92 1.43
CA ARG A 208 -8.11 -12.57 1.31
C ARG A 208 -7.58 -12.01 2.62
N ILE A 209 -7.54 -12.81 3.68
CA ILE A 209 -6.98 -12.45 4.99
C ILE A 209 -5.62 -13.13 5.13
N PHE A 210 -4.59 -12.33 5.35
CA PHE A 210 -3.21 -12.77 5.48
C PHE A 210 -2.63 -12.30 6.79
N GLU A 211 -1.75 -13.11 7.39
CA GLU A 211 -0.99 -12.72 8.57
C GLU A 211 0.50 -12.68 8.21
N LEU A 212 1.17 -11.57 8.54
CA LEU A 212 2.61 -11.47 8.56
C LEU A 212 3.11 -11.69 9.98
N PRO A 213 4.08 -12.59 10.19
CA PRO A 213 4.64 -12.81 11.52
C PRO A 213 5.42 -11.56 11.98
N TRP A 214 5.72 -11.49 13.27
CA TRP A 214 6.64 -10.48 13.80
C TRP A 214 8.00 -10.56 13.10
N LEU A 215 8.51 -9.41 12.70
CA LEU A 215 9.72 -9.29 11.86
C LEU A 215 10.97 -8.84 12.65
N GLY A 216 10.85 -8.74 13.99
CA GLY A 216 11.92 -8.24 14.84
C GLY A 216 11.79 -6.75 15.15
N GLU A 217 12.61 -6.27 16.08
CA GLU A 217 12.64 -4.85 16.46
C GLU A 217 13.29 -3.99 15.38
N THR A 218 14.34 -4.51 14.77
CA THR A 218 15.02 -3.86 13.65
C THR A 218 14.58 -4.51 12.35
N PHE A 219 13.88 -3.74 11.52
CA PHE A 219 13.41 -4.23 10.22
C PHE A 219 14.54 -4.30 9.21
N SER A 220 14.65 -5.45 8.54
CA SER A 220 15.46 -5.64 7.35
C SER A 220 14.69 -6.54 6.37
N ALA A 221 14.39 -6.03 5.19
CA ALA A 221 13.69 -6.79 4.17
C ALA A 221 14.45 -8.07 3.77
N GLY A 222 15.80 -7.99 3.65
CA GLY A 222 16.64 -9.14 3.30
C GLY A 222 16.59 -10.25 4.34
N GLU A 223 16.74 -9.92 5.63
CA GLU A 223 16.67 -10.89 6.71
C GLU A 223 15.26 -11.47 6.87
N SER A 224 14.23 -10.63 6.81
CA SER A 224 12.84 -11.07 6.91
C SER A 224 12.44 -12.06 5.81
N LEU A 225 12.99 -11.91 4.61
CA LEU A 225 12.76 -12.85 3.49
C LEU A 225 13.42 -14.22 3.66
N LYS A 226 14.32 -14.43 4.64
CA LYS A 226 14.83 -15.75 5.00
C LYS A 226 13.77 -16.58 5.74
N ASN A 227 12.77 -15.93 6.36
CA ASN A 227 11.71 -16.62 7.09
C ASN A 227 10.71 -17.29 6.11
N PRO A 228 10.52 -18.63 6.16
CA PRO A 228 9.61 -19.33 5.25
C PRO A 228 8.14 -18.90 5.37
N ARG A 229 7.71 -18.50 6.57
CA ARG A 229 6.32 -18.01 6.78
C ARG A 229 6.10 -16.69 6.06
N VAL A 230 7.05 -15.75 6.17
CA VAL A 230 7.02 -14.48 5.43
C VAL A 230 6.94 -14.74 3.92
N ARG A 231 7.84 -15.58 3.39
CA ARG A 231 7.84 -15.93 1.95
C ARG A 231 6.54 -16.55 1.49
N ARG A 232 5.91 -17.42 2.30
CA ARG A 232 4.62 -18.04 2.00
C ARG A 232 3.52 -16.98 1.91
N THR A 233 3.42 -16.08 2.89
CA THR A 233 2.43 -15.00 2.90
C THR A 233 2.61 -14.06 1.71
N LEU A 234 3.85 -13.62 1.44
CA LEU A 234 4.14 -12.76 0.27
C LEU A 234 3.85 -13.48 -1.04
N GLY A 235 4.15 -14.79 -1.13
CA GLY A 235 3.81 -15.60 -2.30
C GLY A 235 2.31 -15.69 -2.56
N ALA A 236 1.50 -15.77 -1.51
CA ALA A 236 0.05 -15.74 -1.61
C ALA A 236 -0.48 -14.34 -2.00
N LEU A 237 0.09 -13.26 -1.43
CA LEU A 237 -0.22 -11.88 -1.81
C LEU A 237 0.20 -11.52 -3.24
N ALA A 238 1.23 -12.18 -3.77
CA ALA A 238 1.72 -11.94 -5.12
C ALA A 238 0.86 -12.58 -6.22
N ARG A 239 -0.05 -13.50 -5.88
CA ARG A 239 -0.95 -14.12 -6.86
C ARG A 239 -1.95 -13.09 -7.41
N PRO A 240 -2.41 -13.27 -8.66
CA PRO A 240 -3.45 -12.43 -9.26
C PRO A 240 -4.73 -12.39 -8.46
#